data_9d0bb070b4743ed18e181c98f0f1bc62
#
_entry.id   9d0bb070b4743ed18e181c98f0f1bc62
#
_cell.length_a   1.000
_cell.length_b   1.000
_cell.length_c   1.000
_cell.angle_alpha   90.00
_cell.angle_beta   90.00
_cell.angle_gamma   90.00
#
_symmetry.space_group_name_H-M   'P 1'
#
loop_
_entity.id
_entity.type
_entity.pdbx_description
1 polymer ?
#
loop_
_entity_poly.entity_id
_entity_poly.type
_entity_poly.pdbx_seq_one_letter_code
_entity_poly.pdbx_strand_id
1 'polypeptide(L)'
;MNFKVDQKQMLRDLKGLLSIASTNGDAGAIDEMTPLGKNINDAIDYMLAVGKRFGFETQNLDGCCGIIDMGEGEEMVGVLVHIDTVPVGEGWRVDPFDGTVIDGKVYGRGTNDDKGPAMVALYAMKALKDSGVPVNKRIRLIIGGDEESGTWRCMDRYKETEIIPDYAFSPDASYPVIFAEKGILKVQIHNKTDVTGEDMTLKAGKQINIVPDFAEAEVQGRRFTAKGRPAHAMEPQNGVNALLKLGCELKDAGIVHPFLDLLDKANVEGFNIAVSDEVSGELTINPAIGRVDAQGSRLECDIRYPVTADADDIIRRIRQSVDPVRYEVDTMQMVPPLYVKKDSPLVQTLLGVYRDITGDRTEPIAIGGGTYARAFDNAVAFGVLFPGEPDMCHQVDEYWSIEDMMINLQIIAGALAALGVSKRGL
;
A
#
# COMPACT_ATOMS: atom_id res chain seq x y z
N MET A 1 -18.31 -3.19 24.06
CA MET A 1 -19.52 -2.41 23.68
C MET A 1 -20.08 -3.02 22.41
N ASN A 2 -21.39 -2.88 22.15
CA ASN A 2 -21.99 -3.36 20.89
C ASN A 2 -22.60 -2.14 20.16
N PHE A 3 -21.97 -1.70 19.12
CA PHE A 3 -22.40 -0.55 18.32
C PHE A 3 -23.46 -0.97 17.30
N LYS A 4 -24.63 -0.33 17.36
CA LYS A 4 -25.76 -0.65 16.48
C LYS A 4 -25.60 0.06 15.13
N VAL A 5 -25.92 -0.64 14.06
CA VAL A 5 -25.90 -0.09 12.70
C VAL A 5 -27.05 -0.66 11.87
N ASP A 6 -27.59 0.12 10.96
CA ASP A 6 -28.45 -0.37 9.90
C ASP A 6 -27.60 -1.00 8.77
N GLN A 7 -27.31 -2.30 8.91
CA GLN A 7 -26.54 -3.05 7.94
C GLN A 7 -27.12 -2.95 6.52
N LYS A 8 -28.43 -2.95 6.38
CA LYS A 8 -29.06 -2.86 5.06
C LYS A 8 -28.80 -1.50 4.40
N GLN A 9 -28.84 -0.43 5.19
CA GLN A 9 -28.52 0.90 4.67
C GLN A 9 -27.03 1.01 4.34
N MET A 10 -26.15 0.48 5.19
CA MET A 10 -24.71 0.46 4.92
C MET A 10 -24.37 -0.26 3.61
N LEU A 11 -24.97 -1.41 3.36
CA LEU A 11 -24.76 -2.14 2.11
C LEU A 11 -25.32 -1.41 0.90
N ARG A 12 -26.44 -0.68 1.03
CA ARG A 12 -26.94 0.19 -0.06
C ARG A 12 -26.00 1.34 -0.36
N ASP A 13 -25.47 1.99 0.67
CA ASP A 13 -24.52 3.09 0.50
C ASP A 13 -23.19 2.60 -0.06
N LEU A 14 -22.70 1.43 0.39
CA LEU A 14 -21.53 0.81 -0.20
C LEU A 14 -21.73 0.47 -1.68
N LYS A 15 -22.87 -0.12 -2.04
CA LYS A 15 -23.20 -0.40 -3.44
C LYS A 15 -23.22 0.88 -4.29
N GLY A 16 -23.75 1.98 -3.75
CA GLY A 16 -23.72 3.28 -4.41
C GLY A 16 -22.31 3.81 -4.63
N LEU A 17 -21.40 3.64 -3.66
CA LEU A 17 -19.99 4.01 -3.79
C LEU A 17 -19.25 3.12 -4.80
N LEU A 18 -19.48 1.81 -4.77
CA LEU A 18 -18.88 0.87 -5.72
C LEU A 18 -19.28 1.14 -7.16
N SER A 19 -20.51 1.66 -7.38
CA SER A 19 -20.99 1.96 -8.73
C SER A 19 -20.29 3.14 -9.41
N ILE A 20 -19.47 3.88 -8.68
CA ILE A 20 -18.62 4.95 -9.22
C ILE A 20 -17.27 4.37 -9.59
N ALA A 21 -16.96 4.28 -10.88
CA ALA A 21 -15.71 3.72 -11.39
C ALA A 21 -14.53 4.71 -11.20
N SER A 22 -14.05 4.85 -9.97
CA SER A 22 -12.91 5.70 -9.60
C SER A 22 -11.56 5.00 -9.81
N THR A 23 -11.40 4.37 -10.98
CA THR A 23 -10.20 3.59 -11.32
C THR A 23 -9.04 4.51 -11.67
N ASN A 24 -7.90 4.28 -11.06
CA ASN A 24 -6.68 5.03 -11.32
C ASN A 24 -6.24 4.91 -12.78
N GLY A 25 -5.93 6.04 -13.41
CA GLY A 25 -5.60 6.11 -14.83
C GLY A 25 -6.80 6.10 -15.79
N ASP A 26 -8.03 5.85 -15.30
CA ASP A 26 -9.28 5.89 -16.08
C ASP A 26 -10.43 6.50 -15.24
N ALA A 27 -10.14 7.56 -14.52
CA ALA A 27 -11.09 8.20 -13.61
C ALA A 27 -11.91 9.33 -14.26
N GLY A 28 -12.01 9.34 -15.59
CA GLY A 28 -12.77 10.34 -16.36
C GLY A 28 -12.01 11.63 -16.61
N ALA A 29 -12.72 12.71 -16.94
CA ALA A 29 -12.12 13.99 -17.29
C ALA A 29 -11.30 14.58 -16.13
N ILE A 30 -10.14 15.12 -16.44
CA ILE A 30 -9.24 15.82 -15.52
C ILE A 30 -9.30 17.32 -15.86
N ASP A 31 -9.56 18.15 -14.88
CA ASP A 31 -9.54 19.62 -14.97
C ASP A 31 -9.10 20.23 -13.63
N GLU A 32 -9.18 21.56 -13.50
CA GLU A 32 -8.80 22.25 -12.26
C GLU A 32 -9.66 21.87 -11.04
N MET A 33 -10.93 21.47 -11.25
CA MET A 33 -11.84 21.08 -10.19
C MET A 33 -11.82 19.58 -9.90
N THR A 34 -11.27 18.79 -10.82
CA THR A 34 -11.18 17.32 -10.72
C THR A 34 -9.77 16.85 -11.10
N PRO A 35 -8.73 17.27 -10.35
CA PRO A 35 -7.32 17.06 -10.73
C PRO A 35 -6.88 15.58 -10.67
N LEU A 36 -7.65 14.72 -10.01
CA LEU A 36 -7.43 13.26 -9.97
C LEU A 36 -8.38 12.51 -10.90
N GLY A 37 -9.34 13.22 -11.54
CA GLY A 37 -10.36 12.68 -12.42
C GLY A 37 -11.77 12.82 -11.84
N LYS A 38 -12.74 13.02 -12.74
CA LYS A 38 -14.14 13.26 -12.35
C LYS A 38 -14.74 12.17 -11.47
N ASN A 39 -14.49 10.90 -11.80
CA ASN A 39 -15.06 9.77 -11.05
C ASN A 39 -14.49 9.66 -9.63
N ILE A 40 -13.21 10.04 -9.44
CA ILE A 40 -12.61 10.12 -8.10
C ILE A 40 -13.29 11.21 -7.28
N ASN A 41 -13.46 12.41 -7.87
CA ASN A 41 -14.19 13.49 -7.19
C ASN A 41 -15.65 13.09 -6.89
N ASP A 42 -16.37 12.44 -7.83
CA ASP A 42 -17.72 11.95 -7.61
C ASP A 42 -17.80 10.95 -6.43
N ALA A 43 -16.78 10.10 -6.27
CA ALA A 43 -16.71 9.15 -5.16
C ALA A 43 -16.41 9.86 -3.82
N ILE A 44 -15.54 10.87 -3.81
CA ILE A 44 -15.34 11.75 -2.65
C ILE A 44 -16.66 12.42 -2.28
N ASP A 45 -17.31 13.09 -3.21
CA ASP A 45 -18.57 13.80 -2.97
C ASP A 45 -19.69 12.87 -2.49
N TYR A 46 -19.72 11.62 -2.99
CA TYR A 46 -20.65 10.61 -2.52
C TYR A 46 -20.43 10.29 -1.02
N MET A 47 -19.19 10.06 -0.60
CA MET A 47 -18.86 9.84 0.81
C MET A 47 -19.21 11.04 1.69
N LEU A 48 -18.91 12.26 1.21
CA LEU A 48 -19.26 13.51 1.90
C LEU A 48 -20.76 13.67 2.05
N ALA A 49 -21.55 13.31 1.01
CA ALA A 49 -23.02 13.36 1.07
C ALA A 49 -23.58 12.37 2.10
N VAL A 50 -23.01 11.16 2.21
CA VAL A 50 -23.36 10.19 3.25
C VAL A 50 -23.03 10.74 4.64
N GLY A 51 -21.84 11.31 4.82
CA GLY A 51 -21.41 11.94 6.08
C GLY A 51 -22.34 13.11 6.49
N LYS A 52 -22.69 13.96 5.55
CA LYS A 52 -23.63 15.06 5.77
C LYS A 52 -25.03 14.56 6.17
N ARG A 53 -25.50 13.46 5.59
CA ARG A 53 -26.78 12.81 5.97
C ARG A 53 -26.75 12.33 7.43
N PHE A 54 -25.58 11.94 7.95
CA PHE A 54 -25.38 11.56 9.34
C PHE A 54 -25.19 12.75 10.29
N GLY A 55 -25.20 13.97 9.73
CA GLY A 55 -25.04 15.21 10.50
C GLY A 55 -23.60 15.43 10.96
N PHE A 56 -22.63 15.05 10.13
CA PHE A 56 -21.22 15.39 10.27
C PHE A 56 -20.88 16.63 9.44
N GLU A 57 -19.84 17.34 9.82
CA GLU A 57 -19.23 18.39 9.00
C GLU A 57 -18.41 17.73 7.90
N THR A 58 -18.51 18.30 6.69
CA THR A 58 -17.87 17.69 5.51
C THR A 58 -17.22 18.77 4.65
N GLN A 59 -16.05 18.45 4.08
CA GLN A 59 -15.32 19.34 3.19
C GLN A 59 -14.68 18.55 2.06
N ASN A 60 -14.72 19.06 0.84
CA ASN A 60 -13.96 18.58 -0.31
C ASN A 60 -12.76 19.52 -0.51
N LEU A 61 -11.55 18.98 -0.48
CA LEU A 61 -10.30 19.70 -0.71
C LEU A 61 -9.95 19.63 -2.20
N ASP A 62 -10.51 20.52 -2.99
CA ASP A 62 -10.21 20.75 -4.41
C ASP A 62 -10.26 19.46 -5.27
N GLY A 63 -11.20 18.57 -5.00
CA GLY A 63 -11.38 17.32 -5.74
C GLY A 63 -10.26 16.28 -5.52
N CYS A 64 -9.37 16.51 -4.56
CA CYS A 64 -8.26 15.60 -4.24
C CYS A 64 -8.52 14.76 -3.01
N CYS A 65 -9.09 15.37 -1.97
CA CYS A 65 -9.28 14.76 -0.67
C CYS A 65 -10.61 15.17 -0.05
N GLY A 66 -11.30 14.23 0.59
CA GLY A 66 -12.52 14.50 1.36
C GLY A 66 -12.24 14.48 2.85
N ILE A 67 -12.95 15.30 3.62
CA ILE A 67 -12.89 15.35 5.08
C ILE A 67 -14.30 15.21 5.65
N ILE A 68 -14.42 14.34 6.67
CA ILE A 68 -15.66 14.21 7.46
C ILE A 68 -15.28 14.29 8.94
N ASP A 69 -15.79 15.29 9.64
CA ASP A 69 -15.47 15.56 11.05
C ASP A 69 -16.62 15.22 11.98
N MET A 70 -16.28 14.63 13.14
CA MET A 70 -17.16 14.39 14.27
C MET A 70 -16.52 14.88 15.56
N GLY A 71 -17.29 15.59 16.37
CA GLY A 71 -16.82 16.11 17.66
C GLY A 71 -16.00 17.38 17.53
N GLU A 72 -15.71 17.96 18.71
CA GLU A 72 -14.94 19.20 18.84
C GLU A 72 -13.85 18.97 19.88
N GLY A 73 -12.62 19.31 19.55
CA GLY A 73 -11.47 19.13 20.45
C GLY A 73 -10.20 19.65 19.82
N GLU A 74 -9.23 19.99 20.69
CA GLU A 74 -7.89 20.37 20.23
C GLU A 74 -7.12 19.18 19.69
N GLU A 75 -7.23 18.01 20.37
CA GLU A 75 -6.64 16.77 19.90
C GLU A 75 -7.51 16.11 18.83
N MET A 76 -6.86 15.52 17.82
CA MET A 76 -7.54 14.91 16.68
C MET A 76 -7.10 13.45 16.47
N VAL A 77 -8.09 12.58 16.24
CA VAL A 77 -7.89 11.19 15.78
C VAL A 77 -8.27 11.10 14.32
N GLY A 78 -7.34 10.72 13.45
CA GLY A 78 -7.54 10.51 12.02
C GLY A 78 -7.82 9.05 11.68
N VAL A 79 -8.72 8.84 10.71
CA VAL A 79 -8.86 7.57 9.99
C VAL A 79 -8.57 7.86 8.53
N LEU A 80 -7.55 7.19 7.97
CA LEU A 80 -7.13 7.38 6.59
C LEU A 80 -7.71 6.26 5.73
N VAL A 81 -8.43 6.65 4.71
CA VAL A 81 -9.04 5.74 3.73
C VAL A 81 -8.85 6.30 2.32
N HIS A 82 -8.97 5.46 1.31
CA HIS A 82 -8.97 5.92 -0.07
C HIS A 82 -10.18 5.40 -0.86
N ILE A 83 -10.47 6.04 -1.98
CA ILE A 83 -11.62 5.68 -2.82
C ILE A 83 -11.24 5.47 -4.29
N ASP A 84 -10.01 5.73 -4.66
CA ASP A 84 -9.47 5.28 -5.94
C ASP A 84 -9.23 3.77 -5.90
N THR A 85 -9.20 3.15 -7.06
CA THR A 85 -9.04 1.70 -7.19
C THR A 85 -8.07 1.37 -8.32
N VAL A 86 -7.44 0.19 -8.24
CA VAL A 86 -6.70 -0.36 -9.37
C VAL A 86 -7.64 -0.76 -10.54
N PRO A 87 -7.13 -0.92 -11.76
CA PRO A 87 -7.91 -1.44 -12.88
C PRO A 87 -8.57 -2.78 -12.58
N VAL A 88 -9.79 -2.96 -13.09
CA VAL A 88 -10.60 -4.15 -12.77
C VAL A 88 -10.02 -5.46 -13.35
N GLY A 89 -9.29 -5.41 -14.47
CA GLY A 89 -8.87 -6.62 -15.18
C GLY A 89 -10.01 -7.33 -15.90
N GLU A 90 -9.74 -8.53 -16.39
CA GLU A 90 -10.70 -9.38 -17.12
C GLU A 90 -11.05 -10.65 -16.32
N GLY A 91 -12.23 -11.21 -16.58
CA GLY A 91 -12.62 -12.52 -16.02
C GLY A 91 -13.53 -12.46 -14.79
N TRP A 92 -14.12 -11.32 -14.48
CA TRP A 92 -15.09 -11.18 -13.39
C TRP A 92 -16.37 -12.01 -13.65
N ARG A 93 -16.87 -12.66 -12.59
CA ARG A 93 -18.15 -13.40 -12.60
C ARG A 93 -19.38 -12.49 -12.55
N VAL A 94 -19.20 -11.27 -12.02
CA VAL A 94 -20.23 -10.23 -11.87
C VAL A 94 -19.67 -8.92 -12.38
N ASP A 95 -20.52 -7.92 -12.59
CA ASP A 95 -20.05 -6.56 -12.88
C ASP A 95 -19.23 -6.03 -11.69
N PRO A 96 -17.95 -5.64 -11.90
CA PRO A 96 -17.07 -5.18 -10.83
C PRO A 96 -17.54 -3.91 -10.14
N PHE A 97 -18.50 -3.19 -10.69
CA PHE A 97 -19.05 -1.95 -10.14
C PHE A 97 -20.49 -2.11 -9.62
N ASP A 98 -21.08 -3.31 -9.62
CA ASP A 98 -22.46 -3.50 -9.17
C ASP A 98 -22.59 -3.75 -7.66
N GLY A 99 -21.54 -4.14 -6.96
CA GLY A 99 -21.63 -4.50 -5.53
C GLY A 99 -22.58 -5.67 -5.29
N THR A 100 -22.48 -6.69 -6.13
CA THR A 100 -23.37 -7.87 -6.10
C THR A 100 -23.13 -8.71 -4.85
N VAL A 101 -24.23 -9.06 -4.14
CA VAL A 101 -24.15 -9.92 -2.95
C VAL A 101 -24.42 -11.38 -3.34
N ILE A 102 -23.47 -12.27 -3.07
CA ILE A 102 -23.57 -13.72 -3.26
C ILE A 102 -23.04 -14.41 -2.00
N ASP A 103 -23.80 -15.31 -1.42
CA ASP A 103 -23.43 -16.14 -0.27
C ASP A 103 -22.81 -15.33 0.90
N GLY A 104 -23.43 -14.18 1.22
CA GLY A 104 -22.98 -13.33 2.33
C GLY A 104 -21.73 -12.51 2.03
N LYS A 105 -21.26 -12.45 0.79
CA LYS A 105 -20.10 -11.68 0.32
C LYS A 105 -20.55 -10.61 -0.66
N VAL A 106 -20.00 -9.42 -0.55
CA VAL A 106 -20.17 -8.33 -1.51
C VAL A 106 -19.04 -8.41 -2.52
N TYR A 107 -19.35 -8.59 -3.79
CA TYR A 107 -18.38 -8.65 -4.88
C TYR A 107 -18.32 -7.29 -5.59
N GLY A 108 -17.12 -6.82 -5.85
CA GLY A 108 -16.87 -5.59 -6.58
C GLY A 108 -15.47 -5.03 -6.34
N ARG A 109 -14.93 -4.30 -7.34
CA ARG A 109 -13.65 -3.61 -7.19
C ARG A 109 -13.76 -2.50 -6.15
N GLY A 110 -12.86 -2.53 -5.14
CA GLY A 110 -12.86 -1.63 -3.99
C GLY A 110 -13.70 -2.13 -2.80
N THR A 111 -14.28 -3.33 -2.86
CA THR A 111 -15.01 -3.87 -1.71
C THR A 111 -14.12 -4.15 -0.52
N ASN A 112 -12.89 -4.57 -0.76
CA ASN A 112 -11.89 -4.86 0.25
C ASN A 112 -10.83 -3.75 0.32
N ASP A 113 -10.55 -3.09 -0.80
CA ASP A 113 -9.47 -2.12 -0.99
C ASP A 113 -9.95 -0.91 -1.81
N ASP A 114 -10.33 0.20 -1.22
CA ASP A 114 -10.54 0.53 0.22
C ASP A 114 -11.93 1.18 0.41
N LYS A 115 -12.81 1.17 -0.63
CA LYS A 115 -14.19 1.73 -0.56
C LYS A 115 -15.07 1.06 0.51
N GLY A 116 -14.91 -0.27 0.67
CA GLY A 116 -15.60 -1.01 1.72
C GLY A 116 -15.17 -0.56 3.11
N PRO A 117 -13.88 -0.61 3.46
CA PRO A 117 -13.35 -0.08 4.70
C PRO A 117 -13.68 1.39 4.94
N ALA A 118 -13.62 2.25 3.91
CA ALA A 118 -14.02 3.65 3.99
C ALA A 118 -15.49 3.80 4.42
N MET A 119 -16.38 3.03 3.82
CA MET A 119 -17.80 3.03 4.20
C MET A 119 -18.01 2.49 5.61
N VAL A 120 -17.32 1.41 5.97
CA VAL A 120 -17.37 0.83 7.32
C VAL A 120 -16.87 1.81 8.36
N ALA A 121 -15.78 2.54 8.09
CA ALA A 121 -15.24 3.58 8.98
C ALA A 121 -16.25 4.72 9.19
N LEU A 122 -16.90 5.20 8.13
CA LEU A 122 -17.94 6.23 8.23
C LEU A 122 -19.14 5.75 9.05
N TYR A 123 -19.57 4.49 8.86
CA TYR A 123 -20.64 3.91 9.66
C TYR A 123 -20.23 3.63 11.11
N ALA A 124 -18.96 3.35 11.38
CA ALA A 124 -18.41 3.23 12.72
C ALA A 124 -18.46 4.57 13.48
N MET A 125 -18.12 5.69 12.80
CA MET A 125 -18.31 7.04 13.35
C MET A 125 -19.80 7.30 13.66
N LYS A 126 -20.70 6.95 12.76
CA LYS A 126 -22.15 7.11 12.97
C LYS A 126 -22.63 6.28 14.16
N ALA A 127 -22.23 5.03 14.25
CA ALA A 127 -22.61 4.15 15.35
C ALA A 127 -22.07 4.63 16.70
N LEU A 128 -20.85 5.18 16.73
CA LEU A 128 -20.27 5.82 17.90
C LEU A 128 -21.09 7.05 18.34
N LYS A 129 -21.42 7.94 17.39
CA LYS A 129 -22.29 9.12 17.65
C LYS A 129 -23.63 8.70 18.25
N ASP A 130 -24.28 7.70 17.65
CA ASP A 130 -25.60 7.22 18.09
C ASP A 130 -25.57 6.49 19.43
N SER A 131 -24.43 5.94 19.83
CA SER A 131 -24.27 5.22 21.09
C SER A 131 -24.31 6.15 22.30
N GLY A 132 -24.06 7.45 22.09
CA GLY A 132 -23.95 8.44 23.16
C GLY A 132 -22.68 8.29 24.04
N VAL A 133 -21.72 7.47 23.62
CA VAL A 133 -20.40 7.39 24.27
C VAL A 133 -19.72 8.74 24.17
N PRO A 134 -19.26 9.33 25.30
CA PRO A 134 -18.62 10.63 25.29
C PRO A 134 -17.32 10.60 24.46
N VAL A 135 -17.18 11.55 23.55
CA VAL A 135 -15.96 11.79 22.76
C VAL A 135 -15.60 13.25 22.97
N ASN A 136 -14.37 13.53 23.39
CA ASN A 136 -13.90 14.90 23.66
C ASN A 136 -12.71 15.31 22.78
N LYS A 137 -12.33 14.46 21.83
CA LYS A 137 -11.42 14.78 20.73
C LYS A 137 -12.19 14.91 19.44
N ARG A 138 -11.60 15.58 18.46
CA ARG A 138 -12.09 15.54 17.09
C ARG A 138 -11.76 14.19 16.46
N ILE A 139 -12.70 13.57 15.79
CA ILE A 139 -12.50 12.40 14.96
C ILE A 139 -12.68 12.82 13.51
N ARG A 140 -11.67 12.58 12.68
CA ARG A 140 -11.65 12.96 11.27
C ARG A 140 -11.44 11.74 10.38
N LEU A 141 -12.39 11.49 9.48
CA LEU A 141 -12.20 10.58 8.35
C LEU A 141 -11.58 11.38 7.19
N ILE A 142 -10.42 10.96 6.74
CA ILE A 142 -9.64 11.56 5.66
C ILE A 142 -9.70 10.62 4.47
N ILE A 143 -10.28 11.09 3.36
CA ILE A 143 -10.61 10.27 2.19
C ILE A 143 -9.71 10.70 1.05
N GLY A 144 -8.69 9.92 0.74
CA GLY A 144 -7.78 10.16 -0.36
C GLY A 144 -8.32 9.66 -1.70
N GLY A 145 -7.79 10.22 -2.78
CA GLY A 145 -8.22 9.89 -4.14
C GLY A 145 -7.13 9.38 -5.07
N ASP A 146 -5.90 9.15 -4.58
CA ASP A 146 -4.79 8.67 -5.42
C ASP A 146 -3.74 7.83 -4.65
N GLU A 147 -4.22 6.99 -3.72
CA GLU A 147 -3.37 6.05 -2.98
C GLU A 147 -2.73 5.05 -3.93
N GLU A 148 -3.53 4.39 -4.74
CA GLU A 148 -3.16 3.32 -5.67
C GLU A 148 -2.19 3.75 -6.79
N SER A 149 -2.16 5.05 -7.09
CA SER A 149 -1.17 5.61 -8.02
C SER A 149 0.22 5.72 -7.39
N GLY A 150 0.30 5.72 -6.08
CA GLY A 150 1.52 6.00 -5.31
C GLY A 150 2.00 7.45 -5.41
N THR A 151 1.22 8.36 -6.01
CA THR A 151 1.58 9.78 -6.11
C THR A 151 1.19 10.57 -4.86
N TRP A 152 0.10 10.19 -4.19
CA TRP A 152 -0.42 10.74 -2.94
C TRP A 152 -0.56 12.27 -2.93
N ARG A 153 -0.92 12.86 -4.06
CA ARG A 153 -1.21 14.29 -4.20
C ARG A 153 -2.35 14.73 -3.27
N CYS A 154 -3.28 13.82 -2.99
CA CYS A 154 -4.35 14.03 -2.01
C CYS A 154 -3.78 14.33 -0.61
N MET A 155 -2.73 13.60 -0.18
CA MET A 155 -2.10 13.81 1.12
C MET A 155 -1.18 15.03 1.13
N ASP A 156 -0.53 15.34 0.03
CA ASP A 156 0.22 16.60 -0.10
C ASP A 156 -0.74 17.78 0.05
N ARG A 157 -1.88 17.76 -0.65
CA ARG A 157 -2.90 18.79 -0.52
C ARG A 157 -3.47 18.90 0.89
N TYR A 158 -3.75 17.75 1.53
CA TYR A 158 -4.19 17.72 2.92
C TYR A 158 -3.18 18.39 3.85
N LYS A 159 -1.90 18.03 3.76
CA LYS A 159 -0.82 18.58 4.62
C LYS A 159 -0.59 20.08 4.41
N GLU A 160 -0.86 20.60 3.22
CA GLU A 160 -0.74 22.02 2.92
C GLU A 160 -1.83 22.88 3.56
N THR A 161 -3.03 22.32 3.75
CA THR A 161 -4.22 23.10 4.12
C THR A 161 -4.82 22.75 5.46
N GLU A 162 -4.52 21.58 6.00
CA GLU A 162 -5.17 21.02 7.17
C GLU A 162 -4.19 20.68 8.29
N ILE A 163 -4.73 20.56 9.50
CA ILE A 163 -3.98 20.10 10.67
C ILE A 163 -3.79 18.59 10.59
N ILE A 164 -2.57 18.12 10.79
CA ILE A 164 -2.24 16.71 10.87
C ILE A 164 -2.80 16.13 12.18
N PRO A 165 -3.49 14.97 12.17
CA PRO A 165 -3.99 14.33 13.37
C PRO A 165 -2.88 13.99 14.39
N ASP A 166 -3.17 14.10 15.68
CA ASP A 166 -2.25 13.68 16.76
C ASP A 166 -2.02 12.16 16.73
N TYR A 167 -3.05 11.41 16.35
CA TYR A 167 -3.03 9.96 16.15
C TYR A 167 -3.83 9.62 14.90
N ALA A 168 -3.37 8.65 14.13
CA ALA A 168 -4.15 8.16 13.00
C ALA A 168 -3.99 6.65 12.81
N PHE A 169 -4.96 6.05 12.12
CA PHE A 169 -4.83 4.70 11.60
C PHE A 169 -5.49 4.57 10.23
N SER A 170 -4.99 3.62 9.43
CA SER A 170 -5.58 3.27 8.15
C SER A 170 -6.14 1.85 8.22
N PRO A 171 -7.43 1.64 7.97
CA PRO A 171 -8.03 0.30 7.90
C PRO A 171 -7.86 -0.33 6.51
N ASP A 172 -6.66 -0.23 5.96
CA ASP A 172 -6.27 -0.63 4.62
C ASP A 172 -5.07 -1.58 4.66
N ALA A 173 -5.19 -2.67 5.42
CA ALA A 173 -4.15 -3.69 5.58
C ALA A 173 -4.67 -4.89 6.39
N SER A 174 -3.78 -5.52 7.18
CA SER A 174 -4.09 -6.68 8.01
C SER A 174 -4.12 -6.36 9.50
N TYR A 175 -4.89 -7.14 10.25
CA TYR A 175 -4.81 -7.19 11.70
C TYR A 175 -3.58 -7.98 12.19
N PRO A 176 -3.11 -7.80 13.48
CA PRO A 176 -3.75 -6.95 14.51
C PRO A 176 -3.42 -5.45 14.41
N VAL A 177 -2.19 -5.05 14.30
CA VAL A 177 -1.69 -3.68 14.11
C VAL A 177 -0.37 -3.77 13.37
N ILE A 178 -0.23 -3.08 12.27
CA ILE A 178 1.05 -2.89 11.60
C ILE A 178 1.67 -1.60 12.14
N PHE A 179 2.66 -1.76 13.02
CA PHE A 179 3.29 -0.66 13.74
C PHE A 179 4.59 -0.18 13.09
N ALA A 180 5.12 -0.95 12.14
CA ALA A 180 6.35 -0.67 11.43
C ALA A 180 6.29 -1.17 9.98
N GLU A 181 6.75 -0.34 9.07
CA GLU A 181 6.81 -0.63 7.63
C GLU A 181 8.21 -0.28 7.12
N LYS A 182 8.87 -1.22 6.46
CA LYS A 182 10.21 -1.00 5.90
C LYS A 182 10.20 0.15 4.89
N GLY A 183 11.29 0.88 4.82
CA GLY A 183 11.50 1.84 3.75
C GLY A 183 11.53 1.16 2.38
N ILE A 184 11.14 1.88 1.35
CA ILE A 184 11.13 1.41 -0.03
C ILE A 184 12.14 2.23 -0.82
N LEU A 185 13.11 1.56 -1.42
CA LEU A 185 14.10 2.18 -2.28
C LEU A 185 14.11 1.44 -3.62
N LYS A 186 13.80 2.16 -4.71
CA LYS A 186 13.93 1.62 -6.06
C LYS A 186 15.10 2.30 -6.74
N VAL A 187 16.01 1.51 -7.25
CA VAL A 187 17.21 1.99 -7.94
C VAL A 187 17.29 1.42 -9.35
N GLN A 188 17.81 2.24 -10.26
CA GLN A 188 18.19 1.81 -11.60
C GLN A 188 19.73 1.89 -11.72
N ILE A 189 20.33 0.82 -12.20
CA ILE A 189 21.75 0.75 -12.52
C ILE A 189 21.85 0.58 -14.03
N HIS A 190 22.43 1.53 -14.73
CA HIS A 190 22.49 1.55 -16.18
C HIS A 190 23.85 2.01 -16.71
N ASN A 191 24.12 1.70 -17.99
CA ASN A 191 25.37 2.15 -18.65
C ASN A 191 25.46 3.66 -18.75
N LYS A 192 26.65 4.23 -18.49
CA LYS A 192 26.93 5.67 -18.63
C LYS A 192 27.10 6.13 -20.08
N THR A 193 27.47 5.23 -20.96
CA THR A 193 27.75 5.52 -22.38
C THR A 193 27.09 4.47 -23.25
N ASP A 194 26.74 4.87 -24.45
CA ASP A 194 26.26 3.94 -25.49
C ASP A 194 27.33 2.87 -25.73
N VAL A 195 27.01 1.66 -25.34
CA VAL A 195 27.86 0.49 -25.59
C VAL A 195 27.46 -0.05 -26.96
N THR A 196 28.09 0.45 -28.00
CA THR A 196 27.90 -0.07 -29.35
C THR A 196 28.57 -1.43 -29.46
N GLY A 197 27.81 -2.46 -29.80
CA GLY A 197 28.33 -3.77 -30.18
C GLY A 197 28.18 -4.87 -29.13
N GLU A 198 27.18 -4.82 -28.28
CA GLU A 198 26.86 -5.96 -27.42
C GLU A 198 26.16 -7.06 -28.25
N ASP A 199 26.85 -8.21 -28.43
CA ASP A 199 26.32 -9.40 -29.13
C ASP A 199 25.26 -10.14 -28.30
N MET A 200 24.64 -9.46 -27.31
CA MET A 200 23.64 -10.01 -26.41
C MET A 200 22.40 -9.12 -26.31
N THR A 201 21.23 -9.72 -26.41
CA THR A 201 19.99 -9.13 -25.93
C THR A 201 19.47 -9.90 -24.74
N LEU A 202 18.90 -9.18 -23.74
CA LEU A 202 18.30 -9.79 -22.56
C LEU A 202 17.05 -9.01 -22.15
N LYS A 203 16.00 -9.75 -21.77
CA LYS A 203 14.75 -9.17 -21.26
C LYS A 203 14.21 -10.02 -20.12
N ALA A 204 13.98 -9.37 -18.96
CA ALA A 204 13.35 -10.00 -17.81
C ALA A 204 12.51 -8.97 -17.04
N GLY A 205 11.44 -9.45 -16.40
CA GLY A 205 10.56 -8.67 -15.56
C GLY A 205 9.69 -7.65 -16.31
N LYS A 206 8.56 -7.30 -15.68
CA LYS A 206 7.58 -6.32 -16.17
C LYS A 206 7.27 -5.24 -15.15
N GLN A 207 7.29 -5.59 -13.86
CA GLN A 207 6.99 -4.73 -12.73
C GLN A 207 8.11 -4.81 -11.71
N ILE A 208 8.51 -3.67 -11.17
CA ILE A 208 9.67 -3.59 -10.26
C ILE A 208 9.39 -4.21 -8.90
N ASN A 209 8.13 -4.21 -8.47
CA ASN A 209 7.69 -4.77 -7.19
C ASN A 209 7.35 -6.28 -7.22
N ILE A 210 7.64 -6.96 -8.35
CA ILE A 210 7.40 -8.40 -8.53
C ILE A 210 8.72 -9.12 -8.87
N VAL A 211 8.95 -10.27 -8.26
CA VAL A 211 10.03 -11.19 -8.64
C VAL A 211 9.77 -11.69 -10.06
N PRO A 212 10.69 -11.50 -11.04
CA PRO A 212 10.44 -11.90 -12.41
C PRO A 212 10.31 -13.42 -12.56
N ASP A 213 9.21 -13.85 -13.16
CA ASP A 213 8.86 -15.26 -13.40
C ASP A 213 9.37 -15.80 -14.74
N PHE A 214 9.81 -14.90 -15.62
CA PHE A 214 10.36 -15.24 -16.93
C PHE A 214 11.50 -14.31 -17.32
N ALA A 215 12.53 -14.88 -17.94
CA ALA A 215 13.65 -14.18 -18.54
C ALA A 215 14.08 -14.85 -19.83
N GLU A 216 14.52 -14.05 -20.83
CA GLU A 216 15.08 -14.54 -22.08
C GLU A 216 16.30 -13.73 -22.48
N ALA A 217 17.22 -14.38 -23.19
CA ALA A 217 18.37 -13.75 -23.82
C ALA A 217 18.67 -14.39 -25.18
N GLU A 218 19.22 -13.59 -26.09
CA GLU A 218 19.82 -14.07 -27.31
C GLU A 218 21.28 -13.63 -27.36
N VAL A 219 22.18 -14.59 -27.55
CA VAL A 219 23.64 -14.37 -27.61
C VAL A 219 24.20 -15.16 -28.77
N GLN A 220 24.86 -14.49 -29.72
CA GLN A 220 25.48 -15.11 -30.86
C GLN A 220 24.54 -16.07 -31.65
N GLY A 221 23.27 -15.65 -31.80
CA GLY A 221 22.24 -16.43 -32.46
C GLY A 221 21.68 -17.62 -31.64
N ARG A 222 22.10 -17.79 -30.40
CA ARG A 222 21.57 -18.81 -29.47
C ARG A 222 20.58 -18.17 -28.51
N ARG A 223 19.40 -18.79 -28.34
CA ARG A 223 18.36 -18.34 -27.41
C ARG A 223 18.43 -19.11 -26.11
N PHE A 224 18.38 -18.39 -25.01
CA PHE A 224 18.32 -18.89 -23.65
C PHE A 224 17.03 -18.39 -22.98
N THR A 225 16.39 -19.20 -22.15
CA THR A 225 15.19 -18.80 -21.41
C THR A 225 15.20 -19.44 -20.02
N ALA A 226 14.83 -18.68 -19.02
CA ALA A 226 14.64 -19.19 -17.67
C ALA A 226 13.22 -18.91 -17.18
N LYS A 227 12.66 -19.87 -16.43
CA LYS A 227 11.38 -19.73 -15.73
C LYS A 227 11.63 -19.67 -14.24
N GLY A 228 10.90 -18.79 -13.58
CA GLY A 228 10.89 -18.60 -12.15
C GLY A 228 9.50 -18.81 -11.54
N ARG A 229 9.31 -18.25 -10.37
CA ARG A 229 8.02 -18.16 -9.68
C ARG A 229 7.85 -16.73 -9.15
N PRO A 230 6.75 -16.04 -9.48
CA PRO A 230 6.54 -14.68 -9.01
C PRO A 230 6.30 -14.66 -7.49
N ALA A 231 6.68 -13.56 -6.87
CA ALA A 231 6.37 -13.19 -5.49
C ALA A 231 6.46 -11.67 -5.37
N HIS A 232 5.87 -11.10 -4.32
CA HIS A 232 6.03 -9.68 -4.06
C HIS A 232 7.48 -9.35 -3.66
N ALA A 233 8.00 -8.19 -4.08
CA ALA A 233 9.39 -7.77 -3.81
C ALA A 233 9.70 -7.56 -2.31
N MET A 234 8.69 -7.40 -1.46
CA MET A 234 8.89 -7.34 -0.01
C MET A 234 9.34 -8.67 0.60
N GLU A 235 8.99 -9.79 -0.05
CA GLU A 235 9.35 -11.16 0.36
C GLU A 235 9.90 -11.97 -0.83
N PRO A 236 11.03 -11.55 -1.43
CA PRO A 236 11.55 -12.14 -2.65
C PRO A 236 11.94 -13.62 -2.48
N GLN A 237 12.20 -14.06 -1.24
CA GLN A 237 12.50 -15.46 -0.89
C GLN A 237 11.33 -16.41 -1.16
N ASN A 238 10.09 -15.89 -1.22
CA ASN A 238 8.90 -16.66 -1.57
C ASN A 238 8.78 -16.91 -3.09
N GLY A 239 9.64 -16.26 -3.89
CA GLY A 239 9.72 -16.40 -5.34
C GLY A 239 10.89 -17.25 -5.82
N VAL A 240 11.04 -17.32 -7.15
CA VAL A 240 12.24 -17.80 -7.84
C VAL A 240 12.54 -16.81 -8.95
N ASN A 241 13.61 -16.05 -8.82
CA ASN A 241 13.97 -14.98 -9.72
C ASN A 241 14.53 -15.53 -11.06
N ALA A 242 13.76 -15.41 -12.14
CA ALA A 242 14.14 -15.89 -13.46
C ALA A 242 15.33 -15.13 -14.07
N LEU A 243 15.50 -13.83 -13.73
CA LEU A 243 16.62 -13.03 -14.23
C LEU A 243 17.95 -13.53 -13.68
N LEU A 244 18.02 -13.75 -12.36
CA LEU A 244 19.21 -14.27 -11.70
C LEU A 244 19.53 -15.70 -12.20
N LYS A 245 18.49 -16.53 -12.34
CA LYS A 245 18.64 -17.88 -12.88
C LYS A 245 19.21 -17.88 -14.32
N LEU A 246 18.67 -17.01 -15.19
CA LEU A 246 19.19 -16.85 -16.54
C LEU A 246 20.65 -16.38 -16.54
N GLY A 247 21.01 -15.46 -15.67
CA GLY A 247 22.40 -15.01 -15.50
C GLY A 247 23.36 -16.15 -15.18
N CYS A 248 22.99 -17.05 -14.27
CA CYS A 248 23.77 -18.27 -13.98
C CYS A 248 23.88 -19.20 -15.22
N GLU A 249 22.76 -19.48 -15.88
CA GLU A 249 22.74 -20.36 -17.08
C GLU A 249 23.61 -19.81 -18.23
N LEU A 250 23.63 -18.50 -18.45
CA LEU A 250 24.49 -17.86 -19.46
C LEU A 250 25.97 -18.00 -19.08
N LYS A 251 26.35 -17.80 -17.83
CA LYS A 251 27.74 -18.00 -17.36
C LYS A 251 28.19 -19.45 -17.47
N ASP A 252 27.35 -20.40 -17.11
CA ASP A 252 27.63 -21.83 -17.26
C ASP A 252 27.81 -22.22 -18.71
N ALA A 253 27.16 -21.51 -19.65
CA ALA A 253 27.35 -21.65 -21.08
C ALA A 253 28.63 -20.96 -21.63
N GLY A 254 29.44 -20.35 -20.76
CA GLY A 254 30.69 -19.67 -21.09
C GLY A 254 30.49 -18.25 -21.65
N ILE A 255 29.32 -17.64 -21.48
CA ILE A 255 29.07 -16.27 -21.92
C ILE A 255 29.69 -15.30 -20.91
N VAL A 256 30.50 -14.38 -21.42
CA VAL A 256 31.15 -13.31 -20.64
C VAL A 256 30.55 -11.99 -21.07
N HIS A 257 29.86 -11.30 -20.15
CA HIS A 257 29.23 -10.02 -20.42
C HIS A 257 29.18 -9.19 -19.12
N PRO A 258 29.48 -7.89 -19.13
CA PRO A 258 29.51 -7.06 -17.94
C PRO A 258 28.20 -7.01 -17.14
N PHE A 259 27.08 -7.12 -17.83
CA PHE A 259 25.76 -7.18 -17.18
C PHE A 259 25.61 -8.45 -16.32
N LEU A 260 26.23 -9.57 -16.70
CA LEU A 260 26.22 -10.79 -15.88
C LEU A 260 27.04 -10.62 -14.59
N ASP A 261 28.13 -9.84 -14.65
CA ASP A 261 28.90 -9.49 -13.46
C ASP A 261 28.14 -8.53 -12.54
N LEU A 262 27.31 -7.65 -13.10
CA LEU A 262 26.40 -6.80 -12.33
C LEU A 262 25.31 -7.66 -11.66
N LEU A 263 24.73 -8.65 -12.36
CA LEU A 263 23.72 -9.54 -11.78
C LEU A 263 24.26 -10.36 -10.61
N ASP A 264 25.52 -10.81 -10.65
CA ASP A 264 26.13 -11.51 -9.51
C ASP A 264 26.24 -10.66 -8.26
N LYS A 265 26.43 -9.35 -8.45
CA LYS A 265 26.48 -8.37 -7.36
C LYS A 265 25.10 -7.92 -6.89
N ALA A 266 24.03 -8.21 -7.65
CA ALA A 266 22.69 -7.74 -7.37
C ALA A 266 22.01 -8.50 -6.22
N ASN A 267 22.68 -8.53 -5.08
CA ASN A 267 22.22 -9.12 -3.83
C ASN A 267 22.76 -8.32 -2.62
N VAL A 268 22.37 -8.70 -1.43
CA VAL A 268 22.70 -7.98 -0.18
C VAL A 268 24.21 -7.91 0.05
N GLU A 269 24.92 -9.01 -0.15
CA GLU A 269 26.35 -9.13 0.05
C GLU A 269 27.14 -8.41 -1.06
N GLY A 270 26.74 -8.63 -2.32
CA GLY A 270 27.46 -8.08 -3.49
C GLY A 270 27.39 -6.56 -3.56
N PHE A 271 26.29 -5.95 -3.11
CA PHE A 271 26.16 -4.50 -2.98
C PHE A 271 26.63 -3.98 -1.62
N ASN A 272 27.05 -4.85 -0.70
CA ASN A 272 27.49 -4.50 0.66
C ASN A 272 26.42 -3.70 1.42
N ILE A 273 25.16 -4.11 1.30
CA ILE A 273 24.00 -3.43 1.91
C ILE A 273 23.33 -4.26 3.01
N ALA A 274 24.04 -5.26 3.54
CA ALA A 274 23.55 -6.05 4.66
C ALA A 274 23.30 -5.14 5.87
N VAL A 275 22.05 -5.03 6.28
CA VAL A 275 21.59 -4.31 7.46
C VAL A 275 20.32 -4.97 7.99
N SER A 276 20.18 -5.02 9.30
CA SER A 276 19.01 -5.56 9.99
C SER A 276 18.73 -4.78 11.28
N ASP A 277 17.48 -4.81 11.74
CA ASP A 277 17.12 -4.35 13.06
C ASP A 277 16.16 -5.32 13.78
N GLU A 278 15.99 -5.14 15.08
CA GLU A 278 15.09 -5.97 15.90
C GLU A 278 13.61 -5.68 15.66
N VAL A 279 13.29 -4.56 15.01
CA VAL A 279 11.91 -4.09 14.79
C VAL A 279 11.32 -4.67 13.51
N SER A 280 12.06 -4.54 12.40
CA SER A 280 11.57 -4.86 11.06
C SER A 280 12.40 -5.94 10.34
N GLY A 281 13.46 -6.45 10.97
CA GLY A 281 14.27 -7.53 10.45
C GLY A 281 15.28 -7.10 9.38
N GLU A 282 15.61 -8.00 8.45
CA GLU A 282 16.67 -7.83 7.46
C GLU A 282 16.24 -7.01 6.24
N LEU A 283 17.19 -6.30 5.63
CA LEU A 283 17.02 -5.71 4.30
C LEU A 283 16.78 -6.83 3.27
N THR A 284 15.83 -6.59 2.35
CA THR A 284 15.63 -7.46 1.18
C THR A 284 15.85 -6.69 -0.11
N ILE A 285 16.32 -7.38 -1.16
CA ILE A 285 16.51 -6.85 -2.50
C ILE A 285 15.91 -7.80 -3.54
N ASN A 286 15.17 -7.26 -4.48
CA ASN A 286 14.67 -7.94 -5.66
C ASN A 286 15.23 -7.28 -6.93
N PRO A 287 16.20 -7.91 -7.63
CA PRO A 287 16.53 -7.55 -9.00
C PRO A 287 15.36 -7.88 -9.92
N ALA A 288 14.57 -6.84 -10.25
CA ALA A 288 13.23 -7.01 -10.82
C ALA A 288 13.20 -6.94 -12.35
N ILE A 289 13.87 -5.95 -12.92
CA ILE A 289 13.84 -5.70 -14.37
C ILE A 289 15.27 -5.70 -14.91
N GLY A 290 15.55 -6.59 -15.84
CA GLY A 290 16.81 -6.65 -16.59
C GLY A 290 16.59 -6.39 -18.06
N ARG A 291 17.41 -5.50 -18.66
CA ARG A 291 17.41 -5.21 -20.08
C ARG A 291 18.85 -5.12 -20.56
N VAL A 292 19.13 -5.76 -21.69
CA VAL A 292 20.33 -5.55 -22.51
C VAL A 292 19.88 -5.45 -23.95
N ASP A 293 20.22 -4.38 -24.63
CA ASP A 293 19.90 -4.14 -26.04
C ASP A 293 20.94 -3.20 -26.66
N ALA A 294 20.68 -2.72 -27.88
CA ALA A 294 21.57 -1.84 -28.61
C ALA A 294 21.83 -0.47 -27.93
N GLN A 295 20.97 -0.08 -26.97
CA GLN A 295 21.14 1.15 -26.19
C GLN A 295 21.97 0.93 -24.92
N GLY A 296 22.28 -0.32 -24.57
CA GLY A 296 23.09 -0.66 -23.42
C GLY A 296 22.40 -1.64 -22.47
N SER A 297 22.84 -1.64 -21.21
CA SER A 297 22.27 -2.51 -20.17
C SER A 297 21.70 -1.71 -19.02
N ARG A 298 20.60 -2.21 -18.43
CA ARG A 298 19.96 -1.63 -17.27
C ARG A 298 19.39 -2.70 -16.34
N LEU A 299 19.57 -2.50 -15.05
CA LEU A 299 19.03 -3.32 -13.97
C LEU A 299 18.23 -2.43 -13.02
N GLU A 300 16.98 -2.80 -12.76
CA GLU A 300 16.14 -2.12 -11.77
C GLU A 300 15.92 -3.05 -10.58
N CYS A 301 16.14 -2.52 -9.37
CA CYS A 301 16.00 -3.27 -8.13
C CYS A 301 14.99 -2.59 -7.20
N ASP A 302 14.13 -3.40 -6.55
CA ASP A 302 13.30 -3.01 -5.41
C ASP A 302 13.98 -3.47 -4.12
N ILE A 303 14.25 -2.52 -3.23
CA ILE A 303 14.95 -2.75 -1.96
C ILE A 303 14.01 -2.35 -0.83
N ARG A 304 13.84 -3.26 0.16
CA ARG A 304 13.09 -2.97 1.38
C ARG A 304 14.05 -2.93 2.55
N TYR A 305 14.21 -1.75 3.14
CA TYR A 305 15.22 -1.52 4.17
C TYR A 305 14.61 -1.32 5.55
N PRO A 306 15.30 -1.79 6.62
CA PRO A 306 14.83 -1.70 7.99
C PRO A 306 14.50 -0.29 8.43
N VAL A 307 13.59 -0.15 9.40
CA VAL A 307 13.10 1.15 9.88
C VAL A 307 14.18 2.01 10.53
N THR A 308 15.28 1.42 10.96
CA THR A 308 16.43 2.14 11.55
C THR A 308 17.56 2.40 10.55
N ALA A 309 17.43 1.94 9.30
CA ALA A 309 18.46 2.10 8.29
C ALA A 309 18.32 3.42 7.52
N ASP A 310 19.45 3.89 7.00
CA ASP A 310 19.54 5.10 6.21
C ASP A 310 19.60 4.75 4.71
N ALA A 311 18.62 5.23 3.93
CA ALA A 311 18.54 5.01 2.50
C ALA A 311 19.74 5.60 1.74
N ASP A 312 20.23 6.76 2.14
CA ASP A 312 21.38 7.42 1.49
C ASP A 312 22.67 6.62 1.69
N ASP A 313 22.83 5.98 2.86
CA ASP A 313 23.94 5.05 3.11
C ASP A 313 23.84 3.81 2.21
N ILE A 314 22.65 3.25 2.04
CA ILE A 314 22.39 2.13 1.14
C ILE A 314 22.74 2.49 -0.31
N ILE A 315 22.24 3.63 -0.81
CA ILE A 315 22.55 4.12 -2.16
C ILE A 315 24.06 4.33 -2.34
N ARG A 316 24.72 4.92 -1.36
CA ARG A 316 26.17 5.14 -1.39
C ARG A 316 26.96 3.83 -1.50
N ARG A 317 26.57 2.79 -0.75
CA ARG A 317 27.21 1.46 -0.80
C ARG A 317 26.97 0.78 -2.14
N ILE A 318 25.77 0.87 -2.73
CA ILE A 318 25.50 0.35 -4.06
C ILE A 318 26.41 1.05 -5.09
N ARG A 319 26.51 2.39 -5.06
CA ARG A 319 27.39 3.15 -5.96
C ARG A 319 28.87 2.76 -5.82
N GLN A 320 29.33 2.40 -4.62
CA GLN A 320 30.70 1.95 -4.38
C GLN A 320 30.94 0.51 -4.84
N SER A 321 29.89 -0.30 -4.98
CA SER A 321 29.98 -1.72 -5.33
C SER A 321 29.94 -1.97 -6.84
N VAL A 322 29.44 -1.03 -7.62
CA VAL A 322 29.40 -1.12 -9.09
C VAL A 322 30.64 -0.46 -9.70
N ASP A 323 30.97 -0.85 -10.94
CA ASP A 323 32.06 -0.20 -11.69
C ASP A 323 31.66 1.26 -12.05
N PRO A 324 32.29 2.29 -11.44
CA PRO A 324 31.89 3.67 -11.62
C PRO A 324 32.26 4.23 -13.01
N VAL A 325 33.10 3.55 -13.77
CA VAL A 325 33.41 3.92 -15.15
C VAL A 325 32.29 3.47 -16.08
N ARG A 326 31.71 2.33 -15.81
CA ARG A 326 30.72 1.67 -16.67
C ARG A 326 29.29 2.05 -16.31
N TYR A 327 28.95 2.11 -15.03
CA TYR A 327 27.57 2.21 -14.55
C TYR A 327 27.30 3.52 -13.80
N GLU A 328 26.07 3.96 -13.93
CA GLU A 328 25.45 4.99 -13.09
C GLU A 328 24.32 4.36 -12.27
N VAL A 329 24.09 4.90 -11.07
CA VAL A 329 23.05 4.45 -10.14
C VAL A 329 22.11 5.60 -9.86
N ASP A 330 20.89 5.49 -10.38
CA ASP A 330 19.80 6.46 -10.16
C ASP A 330 18.82 5.95 -9.12
N THR A 331 18.35 6.87 -8.31
CA THR A 331 17.23 6.61 -7.40
C THR A 331 15.93 6.90 -8.13
N MET A 332 15.15 5.86 -8.40
CA MET A 332 13.84 5.99 -9.05
C MET A 332 12.74 6.39 -8.06
N GLN A 333 12.80 5.82 -6.85
CA GLN A 333 11.86 6.11 -5.78
C GLN A 333 12.54 5.87 -4.42
N MET A 334 12.25 6.75 -3.47
CA MET A 334 12.65 6.59 -2.09
C MET A 334 11.46 6.97 -1.20
N VAL A 335 10.95 5.98 -0.46
CA VAL A 335 9.88 6.18 0.52
C VAL A 335 10.46 5.86 1.89
N PRO A 336 10.42 6.82 2.83
CA PRO A 336 10.95 6.58 4.17
C PRO A 336 10.13 5.49 4.89
N PRO A 337 10.72 4.79 5.88
CA PRO A 337 10.00 3.83 6.68
C PRO A 337 8.96 4.49 7.58
N LEU A 338 7.93 3.74 7.96
CA LEU A 338 7.02 4.10 9.04
C LEU A 338 7.39 3.31 10.30
N TYR A 339 7.46 4.00 11.45
CA TYR A 339 7.71 3.33 12.72
C TYR A 339 7.03 4.05 13.88
N VAL A 340 6.04 3.40 14.46
CA VAL A 340 5.40 3.80 15.71
C VAL A 340 5.71 2.76 16.77
N LYS A 341 6.26 3.17 17.93
CA LYS A 341 6.67 2.22 18.97
C LYS A 341 5.53 1.30 19.41
N LYS A 342 5.82 0.01 19.59
CA LYS A 342 4.84 -0.99 20.05
C LYS A 342 4.15 -0.61 21.36
N ASP A 343 4.87 0.01 22.29
CA ASP A 343 4.38 0.45 23.58
C ASP A 343 3.72 1.84 23.57
N SER A 344 3.57 2.44 22.38
CA SER A 344 2.88 3.72 22.24
C SER A 344 1.40 3.62 22.64
N PRO A 345 0.80 4.71 23.15
CA PRO A 345 -0.63 4.73 23.48
C PRO A 345 -1.52 4.36 22.29
N LEU A 346 -1.16 4.76 21.07
CA LEU A 346 -1.89 4.42 19.85
C LEU A 346 -1.92 2.91 19.62
N VAL A 347 -0.75 2.28 19.50
CA VAL A 347 -0.64 0.83 19.23
C VAL A 347 -1.31 0.02 20.33
N GLN A 348 -1.06 0.33 21.61
CA GLN A 348 -1.64 -0.42 22.72
C GLN A 348 -3.16 -0.28 22.81
N THR A 349 -3.70 0.90 22.50
CA THR A 349 -5.16 1.12 22.50
C THR A 349 -5.82 0.32 21.39
N LEU A 350 -5.30 0.39 20.14
CA LEU A 350 -5.84 -0.34 19.01
C LEU A 350 -5.75 -1.86 19.22
N LEU A 351 -4.59 -2.34 19.67
CA LEU A 351 -4.37 -3.75 19.99
C LEU A 351 -5.31 -4.25 21.09
N GLY A 352 -5.53 -3.46 22.13
CA GLY A 352 -6.47 -3.77 23.22
C GLY A 352 -7.89 -3.96 22.71
N VAL A 353 -8.38 -3.02 21.88
CA VAL A 353 -9.72 -3.10 21.28
C VAL A 353 -9.86 -4.32 20.38
N TYR A 354 -8.87 -4.58 19.52
CA TYR A 354 -8.86 -5.76 18.66
C TYR A 354 -8.95 -7.05 19.46
N ARG A 355 -8.09 -7.21 20.49
CA ARG A 355 -8.05 -8.38 21.35
C ARG A 355 -9.34 -8.60 22.15
N ASP A 356 -9.96 -7.52 22.61
CA ASP A 356 -11.21 -7.59 23.38
C ASP A 356 -12.41 -8.03 22.53
N ILE A 357 -12.42 -7.71 21.24
CA ILE A 357 -13.51 -8.05 20.31
C ILE A 357 -13.30 -9.43 19.71
N THR A 358 -12.08 -9.73 19.26
CA THR A 358 -11.78 -10.96 18.50
C THR A 358 -11.33 -12.13 19.38
N GLY A 359 -10.75 -11.85 20.55
CA GLY A 359 -10.07 -12.84 21.38
C GLY A 359 -8.69 -13.25 20.88
N ASP A 360 -8.28 -12.79 19.69
CA ASP A 360 -6.94 -13.03 19.13
C ASP A 360 -5.88 -12.31 19.97
N ARG A 361 -4.78 -13.00 20.25
CA ARG A 361 -3.66 -12.49 21.08
C ARG A 361 -2.38 -12.27 20.27
N THR A 362 -2.48 -12.26 18.97
CA THR A 362 -1.35 -12.00 18.07
C THR A 362 -0.69 -10.66 18.40
N GLU A 363 0.64 -10.63 18.36
CA GLU A 363 1.42 -9.41 18.60
C GLU A 363 1.40 -8.47 17.39
N PRO A 364 1.59 -7.15 17.57
CA PRO A 364 1.75 -6.20 16.47
C PRO A 364 2.87 -6.61 15.53
N ILE A 365 2.67 -6.41 14.24
CA ILE A 365 3.56 -6.88 13.18
C ILE A 365 4.29 -5.73 12.48
N ALA A 366 5.48 -6.04 11.97
CA ALA A 366 6.22 -5.22 11.03
C ALA A 366 6.14 -5.86 9.64
N ILE A 367 6.01 -5.04 8.60
CA ILE A 367 5.90 -5.51 7.21
C ILE A 367 6.97 -4.90 6.29
N GLY A 368 7.26 -5.60 5.21
CA GLY A 368 8.13 -5.09 4.14
C GLY A 368 7.39 -4.23 3.10
N GLY A 369 6.06 -4.17 3.19
CA GLY A 369 5.21 -3.34 2.34
C GLY A 369 5.03 -1.92 2.85
N GLY A 370 4.15 -1.19 2.20
CA GLY A 370 3.71 0.13 2.62
C GLY A 370 2.20 0.22 2.55
N THR A 371 1.62 0.95 3.48
CA THR A 371 0.18 1.24 3.54
C THR A 371 -0.03 2.75 3.54
N TYR A 372 -1.28 3.17 3.40
CA TYR A 372 -1.64 4.58 3.45
C TYR A 372 -1.31 5.26 4.80
N ALA A 373 -1.11 4.48 5.87
CA ALA A 373 -0.67 4.98 7.17
C ALA A 373 0.64 5.82 7.10
N ARG A 374 1.51 5.56 6.10
CA ARG A 374 2.74 6.36 5.89
C ARG A 374 2.50 7.83 5.59
N ALA A 375 1.28 8.23 5.32
CA ALA A 375 0.95 9.63 5.12
C ALA A 375 1.29 10.49 6.34
N PHE A 376 1.28 9.93 7.56
CA PHE A 376 1.58 10.65 8.79
C PHE A 376 2.54 9.87 9.69
N ASP A 377 3.46 10.57 10.38
CA ASP A 377 4.49 9.97 11.24
C ASP A 377 3.91 9.24 12.47
N ASN A 378 2.72 9.63 12.92
CA ASN A 378 2.03 9.01 14.07
C ASN A 378 0.75 8.30 13.63
N ALA A 379 0.87 7.49 12.59
CA ALA A 379 -0.19 6.63 12.08
C ALA A 379 0.28 5.17 12.00
N VAL A 380 -0.66 4.25 12.02
CA VAL A 380 -0.44 2.80 11.88
C VAL A 380 -1.49 2.19 10.97
N ALA A 381 -1.20 1.07 10.33
CA ALA A 381 -2.25 0.32 9.66
C ALA A 381 -2.95 -0.62 10.66
N PHE A 382 -4.29 -0.72 10.54
CA PHE A 382 -5.13 -1.42 11.50
C PHE A 382 -6.35 -2.06 10.83
N GLY A 383 -6.19 -3.27 10.36
CA GLY A 383 -7.23 -4.02 9.63
C GLY A 383 -7.27 -3.57 8.15
N VAL A 384 -8.13 -4.17 7.35
CA VAL A 384 -9.38 -4.89 7.72
C VAL A 384 -9.27 -6.42 7.61
N LEU A 385 -8.17 -6.95 7.05
CA LEU A 385 -7.99 -8.37 6.78
C LEU A 385 -7.64 -9.12 8.06
N PHE A 386 -8.43 -10.15 8.39
CA PHE A 386 -8.16 -11.01 9.54
C PHE A 386 -7.08 -12.06 9.23
N PRO A 387 -6.31 -12.50 10.25
CA PRO A 387 -5.32 -13.56 10.05
C PRO A 387 -5.94 -14.84 9.49
N GLY A 388 -5.37 -15.35 8.40
CA GLY A 388 -5.84 -16.57 7.73
C GLY A 388 -6.90 -16.37 6.66
N GLU A 389 -7.46 -15.17 6.52
CA GLU A 389 -8.35 -14.83 5.41
C GLU A 389 -7.54 -14.60 4.11
N PRO A 390 -8.14 -14.94 2.95
CA PRO A 390 -7.49 -14.69 1.68
C PRO A 390 -7.42 -13.18 1.39
N ASP A 391 -6.25 -12.71 1.01
CA ASP A 391 -6.08 -11.37 0.49
C ASP A 391 -6.69 -11.27 -0.93
N MET A 392 -7.77 -10.50 -1.05
CA MET A 392 -8.49 -10.28 -2.30
C MET A 392 -8.17 -8.94 -2.96
N CYS A 393 -7.29 -8.12 -2.35
CA CYS A 393 -6.87 -6.85 -2.91
C CYS A 393 -6.27 -7.05 -4.31
N HIS A 394 -6.66 -6.20 -5.26
CA HIS A 394 -6.20 -6.22 -6.66
C HIS A 394 -6.55 -7.47 -7.47
N GLN A 395 -7.28 -8.44 -6.89
CA GLN A 395 -7.68 -9.66 -7.58
C GLN A 395 -8.96 -9.46 -8.40
N VAL A 396 -9.13 -10.30 -9.43
CA VAL A 396 -10.42 -10.49 -10.10
C VAL A 396 -11.38 -11.17 -9.12
N ASP A 397 -12.66 -10.83 -9.18
CA ASP A 397 -13.65 -11.29 -8.21
C ASP A 397 -13.37 -10.87 -6.77
N GLU A 398 -12.73 -9.71 -6.58
CA GLU A 398 -12.57 -9.10 -5.27
C GLU A 398 -13.90 -9.09 -4.51
N TYR A 399 -13.86 -9.50 -3.25
CA TYR A 399 -15.01 -9.51 -2.37
C TYR A 399 -14.62 -9.23 -0.93
N TRP A 400 -15.61 -8.82 -0.14
CA TRP A 400 -15.50 -8.78 1.31
C TRP A 400 -16.74 -9.41 1.95
N SER A 401 -16.56 -10.20 3.02
CA SER A 401 -17.68 -10.83 3.70
C SER A 401 -18.48 -9.79 4.52
N ILE A 402 -19.79 -9.90 4.50
CA ILE A 402 -20.66 -9.02 5.30
C ILE A 402 -20.43 -9.25 6.80
N GLU A 403 -20.09 -10.46 7.20
CA GLU A 403 -19.75 -10.81 8.58
C GLU A 403 -18.50 -10.06 9.03
N ASP A 404 -17.42 -10.09 8.21
CA ASP A 404 -16.16 -9.38 8.50
C ASP A 404 -16.36 -7.87 8.49
N MET A 405 -17.15 -7.33 7.56
CA MET A 405 -17.53 -5.90 7.57
C MET A 405 -18.14 -5.50 8.91
N MET A 406 -19.04 -6.35 9.46
CA MET A 406 -19.71 -6.06 10.74
C MET A 406 -18.79 -6.18 11.93
N ILE A 407 -17.84 -7.12 11.92
CA ILE A 407 -16.80 -7.23 12.97
C ILE A 407 -15.85 -6.04 12.89
N ASN A 408 -15.41 -5.68 11.70
CA ASN A 408 -14.56 -4.50 11.45
C ASN A 408 -15.24 -3.21 11.93
N LEU A 409 -16.52 -3.05 11.70
CA LEU A 409 -17.28 -1.91 12.22
C LEU A 409 -17.21 -1.83 13.76
N GLN A 410 -17.34 -2.96 14.46
CA GLN A 410 -17.23 -2.98 15.92
C GLN A 410 -15.82 -2.61 16.40
N ILE A 411 -14.79 -3.12 15.69
CA ILE A 411 -13.39 -2.83 16.01
C ILE A 411 -13.09 -1.35 15.79
N ILE A 412 -13.45 -0.79 14.62
CA ILE A 412 -13.19 0.62 14.28
C ILE A 412 -13.96 1.54 15.24
N ALA A 413 -15.26 1.28 15.49
CA ALA A 413 -16.03 2.08 16.44
C ALA A 413 -15.47 2.01 17.86
N GLY A 414 -15.00 0.82 18.29
CA GLY A 414 -14.32 0.62 19.57
C GLY A 414 -13.00 1.39 19.65
N ALA A 415 -12.21 1.37 18.58
CA ALA A 415 -10.96 2.12 18.45
C ALA A 415 -11.20 3.64 18.54
N LEU A 416 -12.19 4.14 17.80
CA LEU A 416 -12.58 5.56 17.84
C LEU A 416 -13.10 5.98 19.22
N ALA A 417 -13.89 5.13 19.89
CA ALA A 417 -14.35 5.38 21.26
C ALA A 417 -13.18 5.45 22.24
N ALA A 418 -12.21 4.52 22.13
CA ALA A 418 -11.07 4.45 23.04
C ALA A 418 -10.05 5.57 22.82
N LEU A 419 -9.78 5.93 21.56
CA LEU A 419 -8.86 7.01 21.19
C LEU A 419 -9.50 8.39 21.34
N GLY A 420 -10.81 8.51 21.16
CA GLY A 420 -11.56 9.77 21.17
C GLY A 420 -11.76 10.38 22.56
N VAL A 421 -11.27 9.74 23.64
CA VAL A 421 -11.34 10.24 25.00
C VAL A 421 -9.97 10.69 25.48
N SER A 422 -9.83 11.96 25.85
CA SER A 422 -8.62 12.45 26.51
C SER A 422 -8.52 11.89 27.93
N LYS A 423 -7.37 11.35 28.32
CA LYS A 423 -7.08 10.91 29.69
C LYS A 423 -6.93 12.08 30.69
N ARG A 424 -7.14 13.33 30.27
CA ARG A 424 -7.15 14.51 31.14
C ARG A 424 -8.55 14.71 31.73
N GLY A 425 -8.91 13.95 32.77
CA GLY A 425 -10.19 14.13 33.47
C GLY A 425 -10.73 12.92 34.23
N LEU A 426 -9.86 12.00 34.66
CA LEU A 426 -10.17 11.03 35.71
C LEU A 426 -9.33 11.29 36.94
#